data_c02519f9e5a8978f474d6e090d2feaf3
#
_entry.id   c02519f9e5a8978f474d6e090d2feaf3
#
_cell.length_a   1.000
_cell.length_b   1.000
_cell.length_c   1.000
_cell.angle_alpha   90.00
_cell.angle_beta   90.00
_cell.angle_gamma   90.00
#
_symmetry.space_group_name_H-M   'P 1'
#
loop_
_entity.id
_entity.type
_entity.pdbx_description
1 polymer ?
#
loop_
_entity_poly.entity_id
_entity_poly.type
_entity_poly.pdbx_seq_one_letter_code
_entity_poly.pdbx_strand_id
1 'polypeptide(L)'
;MPILRVHNMSHDFGGLRAVRDYAVEIETGQIRGLIGPNGAGKTTIFNLLTGIYTPTEGDILLDGRRINGLPVHRIASMGISRTFQNLLLWRHMTVLEHVKMAHYSRIRYGLVGAFFGTTRRHKEEAEIEGKAYTLLEMMGIRHLADQVVLNLPYGAQRRVEMARALATEPRILLLDEPTAGMNPEELGQIMEIIRRVHDELGLAVLLIEHRLKVVMELCERIQTLNFGEVIAEGTPEEIQNDPKVIDAYLGKESVI
;
A
#
# COMPACT_ATOMS: atom_id res chain seq x y z
N MET A 1 -17.41 11.29 3.88
CA MET A 1 -17.61 9.93 4.48
C MET A 1 -16.34 9.14 4.28
N PRO A 2 -15.81 8.51 5.34
CA PRO A 2 -14.57 7.74 5.20
C PRO A 2 -14.74 6.61 4.18
N ILE A 3 -13.72 6.47 3.33
CA ILE A 3 -13.64 5.39 2.34
C ILE A 3 -13.35 4.05 3.01
N LEU A 4 -12.51 4.07 4.06
CA LEU A 4 -12.20 2.91 4.91
C LEU A 4 -12.55 3.23 6.35
N ARG A 5 -13.27 2.33 7.00
CA ARG A 5 -13.57 2.39 8.43
C ARG A 5 -13.28 1.04 9.06
N VAL A 6 -12.53 1.07 10.13
CA VAL A 6 -12.22 -0.11 10.95
C VAL A 6 -12.73 0.15 12.36
N HIS A 7 -13.48 -0.81 12.90
CA HIS A 7 -14.05 -0.73 14.23
C HIS A 7 -13.63 -1.91 15.08
N ASN A 8 -13.00 -1.62 16.22
CA ASN A 8 -12.63 -2.59 17.27
C ASN A 8 -12.03 -3.89 16.71
N MET A 9 -11.19 -3.75 15.68
CA MET A 9 -10.59 -4.89 15.00
C MET A 9 -9.52 -5.52 15.87
N SER A 10 -9.70 -6.80 16.20
CA SER A 10 -8.71 -7.60 16.93
C SER A 10 -8.34 -8.85 16.16
N HIS A 11 -7.12 -9.36 16.40
CA HIS A 11 -6.66 -10.60 15.79
C HIS A 11 -5.72 -11.37 16.71
N ASP A 12 -6.02 -12.66 16.86
CA ASP A 12 -5.29 -13.59 17.71
C ASP A 12 -4.57 -14.66 16.86
N PHE A 13 -3.30 -14.88 17.13
CA PHE A 13 -2.54 -16.03 16.65
C PHE A 13 -2.41 -17.06 17.78
N GLY A 14 -3.29 -18.04 17.82
CA GLY A 14 -3.35 -18.98 18.94
C GLY A 14 -3.58 -18.22 20.25
N GLY A 15 -2.60 -18.27 21.18
CA GLY A 15 -2.70 -17.57 22.47
C GLY A 15 -2.15 -16.13 22.47
N LEU A 16 -1.65 -15.62 21.34
CA LEU A 16 -1.07 -14.28 21.26
C LEU A 16 -2.04 -13.32 20.55
N ARG A 17 -2.50 -12.29 21.26
CA ARG A 17 -3.27 -11.17 20.67
C ARG A 17 -2.31 -10.19 19.98
N ALA A 18 -2.24 -10.29 18.67
CA ALA A 18 -1.32 -9.50 17.84
C ALA A 18 -1.87 -8.10 17.49
N VAL A 19 -3.19 -7.93 17.47
CA VAL A 19 -3.89 -6.65 17.30
C VAL A 19 -5.05 -6.61 18.27
N ARG A 20 -5.22 -5.49 18.97
CA ARG A 20 -6.28 -5.28 19.96
C ARG A 20 -7.03 -3.98 19.67
N ASP A 21 -8.35 -4.10 19.52
CA ASP A 21 -9.31 -2.98 19.41
C ASP A 21 -8.88 -1.88 18.41
N TYR A 22 -8.18 -2.26 17.34
CA TYR A 22 -7.71 -1.31 16.34
C TYR A 22 -8.90 -0.64 15.66
N ALA A 23 -8.85 0.69 15.62
CA ALA A 23 -9.85 1.51 14.95
C ALA A 23 -9.16 2.58 14.10
N VAL A 24 -9.68 2.82 12.90
CA VAL A 24 -9.23 3.91 12.01
C VAL A 24 -10.33 4.30 11.05
N GLU A 25 -10.41 5.58 10.73
CA GLU A 25 -11.19 6.10 9.61
C GLU A 25 -10.26 6.81 8.63
N ILE A 26 -10.36 6.48 7.35
CA ILE A 26 -9.57 7.10 6.29
C ILE A 26 -10.52 7.75 5.28
N GLU A 27 -10.38 9.05 5.08
CA GLU A 27 -11.13 9.79 4.08
C GLU A 27 -10.49 9.63 2.68
N THR A 28 -11.29 9.86 1.63
CA THR A 28 -10.76 9.91 0.26
C THR A 28 -9.74 11.04 0.14
N GLY A 29 -8.61 10.79 -0.52
CA GLY A 29 -7.55 11.79 -0.66
C GLY A 29 -6.87 12.16 0.66
N GLN A 30 -6.75 11.23 1.60
CA GLN A 30 -6.02 11.42 2.84
C GLN A 30 -4.77 10.52 2.88
N ILE A 31 -3.64 11.06 3.34
CA ILE A 31 -2.44 10.26 3.65
C ILE A 31 -2.36 10.06 5.17
N ARG A 32 -2.47 8.82 5.62
CA ARG A 32 -2.31 8.44 7.03
C ARG A 32 -1.10 7.56 7.25
N GLY A 33 -0.41 7.80 8.36
CA GLY A 33 0.74 7.02 8.82
C GLY A 33 0.34 5.99 9.88
N LEU A 34 0.94 4.82 9.82
CA LEU A 34 0.92 3.81 10.88
C LEU A 34 2.36 3.48 11.26
N ILE A 35 2.80 3.97 12.41
CA ILE A 35 4.16 3.78 12.91
C ILE A 35 4.18 2.89 14.15
N GLY A 36 5.37 2.54 14.61
CA GLY A 36 5.57 1.76 15.82
C GLY A 36 6.78 0.85 15.73
N PRO A 37 7.25 0.29 16.84
CA PRO A 37 8.41 -0.60 16.86
C PRO A 37 8.19 -1.89 16.04
N ASN A 38 9.28 -2.64 15.80
CA ASN A 38 9.20 -3.95 15.18
C ASN A 38 8.40 -4.92 16.07
N GLY A 39 7.48 -5.66 15.44
CA GLY A 39 6.58 -6.56 16.16
C GLY A 39 5.37 -5.87 16.80
N ALA A 40 5.15 -4.57 16.59
CA ALA A 40 3.98 -3.86 17.12
C ALA A 40 2.63 -4.29 16.52
N GLY A 41 2.62 -5.05 15.40
CA GLY A 41 1.38 -5.52 14.75
C GLY A 41 1.03 -4.81 13.43
N LYS A 42 1.86 -3.87 12.95
CA LYS A 42 1.59 -3.07 11.74
C LYS A 42 1.30 -3.93 10.49
N THR A 43 2.19 -4.89 10.19
CA THR A 43 2.02 -5.81 9.05
C THR A 43 0.79 -6.70 9.22
N THR A 44 0.44 -7.06 10.46
CA THR A 44 -0.79 -7.81 10.77
C THR A 44 -2.02 -6.99 10.40
N ILE A 45 -2.05 -5.70 10.73
CA ILE A 45 -3.13 -4.79 10.32
C ILE A 45 -3.25 -4.76 8.80
N PHE A 46 -2.15 -4.60 8.06
CA PHE A 46 -2.19 -4.63 6.59
C PHE A 46 -2.70 -5.97 6.04
N ASN A 47 -2.31 -7.09 6.65
CA ASN A 47 -2.79 -8.41 6.27
C ASN A 47 -4.31 -8.57 6.51
N LEU A 48 -4.83 -7.98 7.58
CA LEU A 48 -6.27 -7.95 7.87
C LEU A 48 -7.03 -7.08 6.86
N LEU A 49 -6.53 -5.87 6.57
CA LEU A 49 -7.14 -4.95 5.60
C LEU A 49 -7.18 -5.52 4.18
N THR A 50 -6.22 -6.37 3.83
CA THR A 50 -6.13 -6.99 2.50
C THR A 50 -6.77 -8.38 2.41
N GLY A 51 -7.31 -8.92 3.52
CA GLY A 51 -7.98 -10.22 3.55
C GLY A 51 -7.03 -11.42 3.53
N ILE A 52 -5.73 -11.23 3.78
CA ILE A 52 -4.77 -12.31 4.02
C ILE A 52 -5.11 -13.00 5.33
N TYR A 53 -5.51 -12.20 6.34
CA TYR A 53 -6.09 -12.70 7.58
C TYR A 53 -7.53 -12.22 7.73
N THR A 54 -8.33 -12.97 8.46
CA THR A 54 -9.68 -12.55 8.87
C THR A 54 -9.60 -12.08 10.33
N PRO A 55 -10.12 -10.91 10.69
CA PRO A 55 -10.13 -10.46 12.07
C PRO A 55 -10.92 -11.42 12.95
N THR A 56 -10.45 -11.63 14.19
CA THR A 56 -11.15 -12.44 15.20
C THR A 56 -12.37 -11.70 15.74
N GLU A 57 -12.25 -10.38 15.89
CA GLU A 57 -13.30 -9.48 16.36
C GLU A 57 -13.30 -8.19 15.55
N GLY A 58 -14.42 -7.46 15.57
CA GLY A 58 -14.56 -6.16 14.93
C GLY A 58 -14.87 -6.23 13.44
N ASP A 59 -14.95 -5.07 12.80
CA ASP A 59 -15.39 -4.91 11.43
C ASP A 59 -14.48 -4.01 10.61
N ILE A 60 -14.29 -4.40 9.35
CA ILE A 60 -13.62 -3.61 8.31
C ILE A 60 -14.67 -3.26 7.26
N LEU A 61 -14.89 -1.98 7.06
CA LEU A 61 -15.88 -1.45 6.11
C LEU A 61 -15.17 -0.64 5.02
N LEU A 62 -15.39 -1.00 3.76
CA LEU A 62 -14.97 -0.24 2.59
C LEU A 62 -16.21 0.34 1.92
N ASP A 63 -16.32 1.67 1.82
CA ASP A 63 -17.53 2.36 1.37
C ASP A 63 -18.80 1.87 2.09
N GLY A 64 -18.72 1.66 3.39
CA GLY A 64 -19.81 1.15 4.21
C GLY A 64 -20.15 -0.33 4.01
N ARG A 65 -19.43 -1.06 3.15
CA ARG A 65 -19.60 -2.51 2.93
C ARG A 65 -18.58 -3.28 3.75
N ARG A 66 -19.06 -4.24 4.52
CA ARG A 66 -18.19 -5.13 5.30
C ARG A 66 -17.37 -6.03 4.36
N ILE A 67 -16.05 -6.07 4.59
CA ILE A 67 -15.11 -6.86 3.77
C ILE A 67 -14.44 -7.99 4.55
N ASN A 68 -14.78 -8.20 5.82
CA ASN A 68 -14.23 -9.30 6.63
C ASN A 68 -14.45 -10.66 5.95
N GLY A 69 -13.39 -11.46 5.87
CA GLY A 69 -13.44 -12.80 5.30
C GLY A 69 -13.61 -12.88 3.78
N LEU A 70 -13.65 -11.73 3.09
CA LEU A 70 -13.60 -11.73 1.63
C LEU A 70 -12.19 -12.15 1.17
N PRO A 71 -12.07 -12.91 0.08
CA PRO A 71 -10.77 -13.29 -0.46
C PRO A 71 -10.03 -12.07 -1.03
N VAL A 72 -8.69 -12.10 -0.97
CA VAL A 72 -7.78 -11.00 -1.38
C VAL A 72 -8.16 -10.38 -2.74
N HIS A 73 -8.42 -11.21 -3.76
CA HIS A 73 -8.76 -10.72 -5.09
C HIS A 73 -10.07 -9.93 -5.13
N ARG A 74 -11.02 -10.23 -4.26
CA ARG A 74 -12.28 -9.48 -4.14
C ARG A 74 -12.03 -8.12 -3.51
N ILE A 75 -11.25 -8.07 -2.43
CA ILE A 75 -10.88 -6.81 -1.76
C ILE A 75 -10.09 -5.92 -2.73
N ALA A 76 -9.14 -6.51 -3.47
CA ALA A 76 -8.41 -5.79 -4.51
C ALA A 76 -9.35 -5.22 -5.59
N SER A 77 -10.32 -6.00 -6.07
CA SER A 77 -11.32 -5.54 -7.05
C SER A 77 -12.25 -4.44 -6.53
N MET A 78 -12.40 -4.32 -5.21
CA MET A 78 -13.16 -3.25 -4.56
C MET A 78 -12.35 -1.96 -4.39
N GLY A 79 -11.04 -1.99 -4.63
CA GLY A 79 -10.19 -0.81 -4.70
C GLY A 79 -9.15 -0.67 -3.60
N ILE A 80 -8.78 -1.75 -2.90
CA ILE A 80 -7.62 -1.75 -1.99
C ILE A 80 -6.45 -2.43 -2.69
N SER A 81 -5.33 -1.70 -2.88
CA SER A 81 -4.06 -2.28 -3.36
C SER A 81 -2.96 -2.08 -2.34
N ARG A 82 -1.98 -2.97 -2.36
CA ARG A 82 -0.85 -2.96 -1.44
C ARG A 82 0.47 -3.20 -2.18
N THR A 83 1.51 -2.45 -1.80
CA THR A 83 2.90 -2.86 -2.02
C THR A 83 3.36 -3.74 -0.87
N PHE A 84 4.33 -4.60 -1.10
CA PHE A 84 4.84 -5.50 -0.07
C PHE A 84 6.25 -5.07 0.35
N GLN A 85 6.62 -5.36 1.60
CA GLN A 85 7.97 -5.10 2.11
C GLN A 85 9.05 -5.78 1.24
N ASN A 86 8.82 -7.04 0.86
CA ASN A 86 9.65 -7.76 -0.09
C ASN A 86 9.12 -7.57 -1.51
N LEU A 87 10.01 -7.23 -2.45
CA LEU A 87 9.66 -7.09 -3.86
C LEU A 87 9.13 -8.41 -4.44
N LEU A 88 7.86 -8.43 -4.79
CA LEU A 88 7.21 -9.57 -5.43
C LEU A 88 7.10 -9.35 -6.94
N LEU A 89 8.25 -9.28 -7.62
CA LEU A 89 8.32 -9.06 -9.06
C LEU A 89 8.74 -10.36 -9.80
N TRP A 90 8.15 -10.61 -10.96
CA TRP A 90 8.54 -11.72 -11.83
C TRP A 90 9.83 -11.40 -12.54
N ARG A 91 10.89 -12.12 -12.19
CA ARG A 91 12.28 -11.78 -12.54
C ARG A 91 12.57 -11.64 -14.04
N HIS A 92 11.82 -12.34 -14.89
CA HIS A 92 12.05 -12.43 -16.34
C HIS A 92 11.09 -11.57 -17.17
N MET A 93 10.20 -10.84 -16.54
CA MET A 93 9.28 -9.93 -17.22
C MET A 93 9.87 -8.54 -17.34
N THR A 94 9.51 -7.83 -18.39
CA THR A 94 9.84 -6.42 -18.57
C THR A 94 9.03 -5.54 -17.62
N VAL A 95 9.47 -4.30 -17.43
CA VAL A 95 8.76 -3.29 -16.64
C VAL A 95 7.34 -3.09 -17.16
N LEU A 96 7.19 -2.94 -18.48
CA LEU A 96 5.88 -2.75 -19.12
C LEU A 96 4.96 -3.95 -18.90
N GLU A 97 5.46 -5.17 -19.08
CA GLU A 97 4.69 -6.39 -18.87
C GLU A 97 4.16 -6.51 -17.45
N HIS A 98 4.95 -6.11 -16.42
CA HIS A 98 4.50 -6.10 -15.02
C HIS A 98 3.29 -5.21 -14.81
N VAL A 99 3.32 -4.01 -15.37
CA VAL A 99 2.22 -3.04 -15.20
C VAL A 99 0.99 -3.47 -16.01
N LYS A 100 1.19 -3.93 -17.25
CA LYS A 100 0.09 -4.47 -18.08
C LYS A 100 -0.59 -5.66 -17.41
N MET A 101 0.18 -6.58 -16.81
CA MET A 101 -0.39 -7.76 -16.14
C MET A 101 -1.34 -7.39 -15.00
N ALA A 102 -1.07 -6.33 -14.25
CA ALA A 102 -1.96 -5.88 -13.18
C ALA A 102 -3.28 -5.31 -13.72
N HIS A 103 -3.25 -4.62 -14.86
CA HIS A 103 -4.47 -4.17 -15.55
C HIS A 103 -5.35 -5.31 -16.02
N TYR A 104 -4.79 -6.49 -16.33
CA TYR A 104 -5.55 -7.64 -16.80
C TYR A 104 -6.56 -8.17 -15.76
N SER A 105 -6.44 -7.81 -14.51
CA SER A 105 -7.46 -8.09 -13.49
C SER A 105 -8.82 -7.44 -13.79
N ARG A 106 -8.88 -6.45 -14.68
CA ARG A 106 -10.06 -5.65 -15.06
C ARG A 106 -10.54 -5.87 -16.49
N ILE A 107 -9.98 -6.84 -17.21
CA ILE A 107 -10.36 -7.14 -18.58
C ILE A 107 -11.85 -7.50 -18.68
N ARG A 108 -12.48 -7.02 -19.74
CA ARG A 108 -13.90 -7.26 -20.04
C ARG A 108 -14.15 -8.21 -21.22
N TYR A 109 -13.12 -8.56 -22.00
CA TYR A 109 -13.30 -9.55 -23.05
C TYR A 109 -13.25 -10.98 -22.49
N GLY A 110 -14.24 -11.83 -22.87
CA GLY A 110 -14.28 -13.22 -22.45
C GLY A 110 -13.30 -14.10 -23.24
N LEU A 111 -13.25 -15.40 -22.89
CA LEU A 111 -12.39 -16.41 -23.53
C LEU A 111 -12.51 -16.42 -25.06
N VAL A 112 -13.72 -16.24 -25.60
CA VAL A 112 -13.97 -16.20 -27.05
C VAL A 112 -13.25 -15.00 -27.69
N GLY A 113 -13.29 -13.82 -27.08
CA GLY A 113 -12.57 -12.63 -27.56
C GLY A 113 -11.06 -12.78 -27.49
N ALA A 114 -10.55 -13.53 -26.50
CA ALA A 114 -9.13 -13.83 -26.36
C ALA A 114 -8.62 -14.72 -27.50
N PHE A 115 -9.41 -15.72 -27.93
CA PHE A 115 -9.02 -16.66 -28.99
C PHE A 115 -9.12 -16.08 -30.41
N PHE A 116 -10.15 -15.29 -30.70
CA PHE A 116 -10.46 -14.87 -32.10
C PHE A 116 -9.89 -13.49 -32.48
N GLY A 117 -9.01 -12.88 -31.67
CA GLY A 117 -8.30 -11.65 -32.06
C GLY A 117 -9.23 -10.49 -32.46
N THR A 118 -10.35 -10.32 -31.75
CA THR A 118 -11.38 -9.35 -32.12
C THR A 118 -10.84 -7.91 -32.08
N THR A 119 -11.41 -7.03 -32.89
CA THR A 119 -11.11 -5.57 -32.90
C THR A 119 -11.24 -4.97 -31.50
N ARG A 120 -12.16 -5.49 -30.69
CA ARG A 120 -12.34 -5.10 -29.30
C ARG A 120 -11.12 -5.45 -28.43
N ARG A 121 -10.54 -6.64 -28.61
CA ARG A 121 -9.32 -7.04 -27.91
C ARG A 121 -8.16 -6.10 -28.23
N HIS A 122 -7.91 -5.83 -29.51
CA HIS A 122 -6.82 -4.95 -29.94
C HIS A 122 -6.98 -3.53 -29.36
N LYS A 123 -8.21 -3.05 -29.29
CA LYS A 123 -8.50 -1.73 -28.68
C LYS A 123 -8.24 -1.75 -27.16
N GLU A 124 -8.73 -2.77 -26.45
CA GLU A 124 -8.49 -2.90 -25.00
C GLU A 124 -7.01 -3.09 -24.67
N GLU A 125 -6.26 -3.87 -25.47
CA GLU A 125 -4.82 -4.05 -25.31
C GLU A 125 -4.04 -2.73 -25.50
N ALA A 126 -4.38 -1.95 -26.52
CA ALA A 126 -3.78 -0.63 -26.76
C ALA A 126 -4.10 0.36 -25.63
N GLU A 127 -5.32 0.31 -25.09
CA GLU A 127 -5.73 1.13 -23.96
C GLU A 127 -4.97 0.76 -22.67
N ILE A 128 -4.81 -0.55 -22.39
CA ILE A 128 -4.02 -1.06 -21.26
C ILE A 128 -2.56 -0.61 -21.41
N GLU A 129 -2.00 -0.72 -22.60
CA GLU A 129 -0.61 -0.30 -22.86
C GLU A 129 -0.43 1.21 -22.66
N GLY A 130 -1.36 2.02 -23.17
CA GLY A 130 -1.36 3.47 -22.94
C GLY A 130 -1.41 3.84 -21.46
N LYS A 131 -2.32 3.19 -20.68
CA LYS A 131 -2.41 3.38 -19.23
C LYS A 131 -1.12 2.95 -18.52
N ALA A 132 -0.53 1.83 -18.93
CA ALA A 132 0.73 1.35 -18.36
C ALA A 132 1.86 2.37 -18.57
N TYR A 133 2.00 2.93 -19.79
CA TYR A 133 2.98 3.97 -20.05
C TYR A 133 2.74 5.25 -19.24
N THR A 134 1.49 5.65 -19.02
CA THR A 134 1.16 6.79 -18.15
C THR A 134 1.62 6.57 -16.73
N LEU A 135 1.40 5.38 -16.18
CA LEU A 135 1.87 5.02 -14.83
C LEU A 135 3.41 4.98 -14.76
N LEU A 136 4.08 4.44 -15.78
CA LEU A 136 5.54 4.43 -15.85
C LEU A 136 6.13 5.85 -15.96
N GLU A 137 5.45 6.77 -16.66
CA GLU A 137 5.81 8.19 -16.70
C GLU A 137 5.69 8.83 -15.32
N MET A 138 4.55 8.60 -14.62
CA MET A 138 4.32 9.08 -13.26
C MET A 138 5.40 8.59 -12.28
N MET A 139 5.87 7.35 -12.45
CA MET A 139 6.98 6.77 -11.68
C MET A 139 8.37 7.24 -12.13
N GLY A 140 8.49 7.99 -13.24
CA GLY A 140 9.77 8.43 -13.80
C GLY A 140 10.63 7.29 -14.38
N ILE A 141 10.01 6.16 -14.74
CA ILE A 141 10.70 4.96 -15.25
C ILE A 141 10.23 4.51 -16.64
N ARG A 142 9.54 5.38 -17.39
CA ARG A 142 9.08 5.05 -18.75
C ARG A 142 10.21 4.60 -19.68
N HIS A 143 11.40 5.19 -19.55
CA HIS A 143 12.59 4.85 -20.34
C HIS A 143 13.12 3.43 -20.07
N LEU A 144 12.64 2.77 -19.00
CA LEU A 144 12.98 1.40 -18.62
C LEU A 144 11.93 0.37 -19.07
N ALA A 145 10.89 0.78 -19.82
CA ALA A 145 9.71 -0.04 -20.12
C ALA A 145 10.04 -1.43 -20.66
N ASP A 146 11.01 -1.52 -21.56
CA ASP A 146 11.43 -2.76 -22.25
C ASP A 146 12.52 -3.52 -21.49
N GLN A 147 13.03 -2.99 -20.38
CA GLN A 147 14.07 -3.66 -19.59
C GLN A 147 13.45 -4.72 -18.69
N VAL A 148 14.17 -5.83 -18.55
CA VAL A 148 13.82 -6.90 -17.60
C VAL A 148 14.07 -6.41 -16.18
N VAL A 149 13.06 -6.58 -15.30
CA VAL A 149 13.07 -6.02 -13.94
C VAL A 149 14.26 -6.49 -13.11
N LEU A 150 14.75 -7.73 -13.31
CA LEU A 150 15.91 -8.26 -12.60
C LEU A 150 17.18 -7.40 -12.79
N ASN A 151 17.31 -6.71 -13.92
CA ASN A 151 18.50 -5.91 -14.27
C ASN A 151 18.43 -4.47 -13.73
N LEU A 152 17.36 -4.11 -13.05
CA LEU A 152 17.15 -2.75 -12.56
C LEU A 152 17.77 -2.56 -11.16
N PRO A 153 18.22 -1.33 -10.85
CA PRO A 153 18.52 -0.94 -9.48
C PRO A 153 17.29 -1.09 -8.57
N TYR A 154 17.52 -1.32 -7.28
CA TYR A 154 16.47 -1.57 -6.29
C TYR A 154 15.39 -0.46 -6.27
N GLY A 155 15.78 0.82 -6.29
CA GLY A 155 14.84 1.94 -6.32
C GLY A 155 13.93 1.94 -7.56
N ALA A 156 14.44 1.52 -8.72
CA ALA A 156 13.62 1.36 -9.93
C ALA A 156 12.66 0.18 -9.80
N GLN A 157 13.08 -0.95 -9.23
CA GLN A 157 12.20 -2.09 -8.96
C GLN A 157 11.04 -1.70 -8.03
N ARG A 158 11.29 -0.90 -6.98
CA ARG A 158 10.24 -0.35 -6.10
C ARG A 158 9.24 0.50 -6.86
N ARG A 159 9.69 1.33 -7.79
CA ARG A 159 8.80 2.14 -8.65
C ARG A 159 7.95 1.26 -9.57
N VAL A 160 8.49 0.15 -10.08
CA VAL A 160 7.72 -0.85 -10.85
C VAL A 160 6.64 -1.48 -9.97
N GLU A 161 6.96 -1.84 -8.73
CA GLU A 161 5.99 -2.39 -7.78
C GLU A 161 4.84 -1.40 -7.49
N MET A 162 5.16 -0.12 -7.29
CA MET A 162 4.15 0.93 -7.12
C MET A 162 3.29 1.11 -8.38
N ALA A 163 3.91 1.17 -9.57
CA ALA A 163 3.18 1.24 -10.84
C ALA A 163 2.23 0.05 -11.00
N ARG A 164 2.67 -1.16 -10.65
CA ARG A 164 1.84 -2.37 -10.66
C ARG A 164 0.66 -2.28 -9.68
N ALA A 165 0.88 -1.78 -8.47
CA ALA A 165 -0.20 -1.59 -7.51
C ALA A 165 -1.24 -0.56 -8.00
N LEU A 166 -0.78 0.54 -8.62
CA LEU A 166 -1.64 1.58 -9.20
C LEU A 166 -2.40 1.10 -10.45
N ALA A 167 -1.83 0.16 -11.22
CA ALA A 167 -2.46 -0.40 -12.40
C ALA A 167 -3.76 -1.17 -12.10
N THR A 168 -4.00 -1.55 -10.86
CA THR A 168 -5.30 -2.07 -10.42
C THR A 168 -6.35 -0.98 -10.22
N GLU A 169 -6.01 0.30 -10.48
CA GLU A 169 -6.88 1.47 -10.27
C GLU A 169 -7.48 1.49 -8.85
N PRO A 170 -6.64 1.50 -7.80
CA PRO A 170 -7.12 1.45 -6.44
C PRO A 170 -7.77 2.77 -6.02
N ARG A 171 -8.55 2.73 -4.95
CA ARG A 171 -9.07 3.91 -4.24
C ARG A 171 -8.27 4.15 -2.95
N ILE A 172 -7.69 3.06 -2.42
CA ILE A 172 -6.79 3.08 -1.26
C ILE A 172 -5.52 2.33 -1.64
N LEU A 173 -4.38 2.98 -1.43
CA LEU A 173 -3.06 2.39 -1.59
C LEU A 173 -2.41 2.16 -0.23
N LEU A 174 -2.10 0.92 0.08
CA LEU A 174 -1.37 0.52 1.28
C LEU A 174 0.12 0.41 0.92
N LEU A 175 0.95 1.27 1.50
CA LEU A 175 2.40 1.30 1.28
C LEU A 175 3.12 0.71 2.49
N ASP A 176 3.79 -0.43 2.29
CA ASP A 176 4.51 -1.15 3.35
C ASP A 176 6.02 -0.89 3.23
N GLU A 177 6.53 0.02 4.03
CA GLU A 177 7.92 0.46 4.07
C GLU A 177 8.48 0.80 2.66
N PRO A 178 7.84 1.72 1.90
CA PRO A 178 8.22 1.99 0.52
C PRO A 178 9.64 2.54 0.38
N THR A 179 10.22 3.09 1.46
CA THR A 179 11.56 3.71 1.45
C THR A 179 12.66 2.81 2.02
N ALA A 180 12.33 1.55 2.37
CA ALA A 180 13.31 0.62 2.94
C ALA A 180 14.50 0.40 1.97
N GLY A 181 15.73 0.44 2.50
CA GLY A 181 16.96 0.23 1.72
C GLY A 181 17.39 1.38 0.82
N MET A 182 16.66 2.49 0.78
CA MET A 182 16.97 3.65 -0.07
C MET A 182 17.98 4.60 0.56
N ASN A 183 18.83 5.18 -0.30
CA ASN A 183 19.70 6.29 0.06
C ASN A 183 18.91 7.62 0.16
N PRO A 184 19.50 8.73 0.68
CA PRO A 184 18.79 10.00 0.87
C PRO A 184 18.23 10.62 -0.41
N GLU A 185 18.88 10.44 -1.55
CA GLU A 185 18.42 10.96 -2.85
C GLU A 185 17.20 10.17 -3.36
N GLU A 186 17.29 8.84 -3.34
CA GLU A 186 16.19 7.95 -3.70
C GLU A 186 14.97 8.16 -2.79
N LEU A 187 15.21 8.44 -1.50
CA LEU A 187 14.18 8.77 -0.53
C LEU A 187 13.38 10.02 -0.97
N GLY A 188 14.07 11.10 -1.33
CA GLY A 188 13.41 12.32 -1.81
C GLY A 188 12.56 12.07 -3.05
N GLN A 189 13.10 11.31 -4.00
CA GLN A 189 12.41 10.97 -5.24
C GLN A 189 11.15 10.13 -5.00
N ILE A 190 11.19 9.13 -4.11
CA ILE A 190 10.00 8.29 -3.84
C ILE A 190 8.93 9.07 -3.08
N MET A 191 9.31 9.96 -2.17
CA MET A 191 8.36 10.84 -1.47
C MET A 191 7.64 11.78 -2.44
N GLU A 192 8.35 12.35 -3.40
CA GLU A 192 7.75 13.18 -4.46
C GLU A 192 6.80 12.37 -5.35
N ILE A 193 7.16 11.14 -5.69
CA ILE A 193 6.29 10.22 -6.43
C ILE A 193 5.02 9.92 -5.63
N ILE A 194 5.12 9.63 -4.33
CA ILE A 194 3.96 9.34 -3.48
C ILE A 194 3.01 10.55 -3.44
N ARG A 195 3.53 11.77 -3.25
CA ARG A 195 2.73 13.00 -3.31
C ARG A 195 2.04 13.18 -4.66
N ARG A 196 2.79 13.05 -5.75
CA ARG A 196 2.24 13.16 -7.12
C ARG A 196 1.12 12.17 -7.37
N VAL A 197 1.32 10.91 -7.01
CA VAL A 197 0.31 9.84 -7.13
C VAL A 197 -0.94 10.18 -6.34
N HIS A 198 -0.76 10.63 -5.10
CA HIS A 198 -1.86 11.05 -4.24
C HIS A 198 -2.65 12.21 -4.86
N ASP A 199 -1.95 13.27 -5.27
CA ASP A 199 -2.56 14.50 -5.77
C ASP A 199 -3.25 14.30 -7.14
N GLU A 200 -2.59 13.60 -8.07
CA GLU A 200 -3.12 13.40 -9.42
C GLU A 200 -4.24 12.35 -9.49
N LEU A 201 -4.20 11.32 -8.63
CA LEU A 201 -5.19 10.24 -8.66
C LEU A 201 -6.26 10.36 -7.55
N GLY A 202 -6.11 11.28 -6.61
CA GLY A 202 -7.04 11.48 -5.49
C GLY A 202 -7.15 10.26 -4.57
N LEU A 203 -6.07 9.48 -4.44
CA LEU A 203 -6.06 8.25 -3.67
C LEU A 203 -6.01 8.52 -2.16
N ALA A 204 -6.68 7.69 -1.38
CA ALA A 204 -6.33 7.54 0.02
C ALA A 204 -5.07 6.68 0.14
N VAL A 205 -4.15 7.05 1.03
CA VAL A 205 -2.91 6.30 1.28
C VAL A 205 -2.81 5.96 2.76
N LEU A 206 -2.53 4.69 3.07
CA LEU A 206 -2.11 4.27 4.39
C LEU A 206 -0.66 3.78 4.30
N LEU A 207 0.23 4.45 5.04
CA LEU A 207 1.68 4.28 4.97
C LEU A 207 2.21 3.65 6.25
N ILE A 208 2.86 2.49 6.15
CA ILE A 208 3.73 1.97 7.21
C ILE A 208 5.16 2.42 6.92
N GLU A 209 5.80 3.07 7.88
CA GLU A 209 7.19 3.50 7.77
C GLU A 209 7.90 3.53 9.13
N HIS A 210 9.21 3.34 9.11
CA HIS A 210 10.09 3.47 10.27
C HIS A 210 10.87 4.79 10.27
N ARG A 211 11.00 5.42 9.11
CA ARG A 211 11.70 6.70 8.96
C ARG A 211 10.73 7.83 9.31
N LEU A 212 10.87 8.37 10.52
CA LEU A 212 10.02 9.45 11.00
C LEU A 212 9.94 10.62 10.01
N LYS A 213 11.06 11.00 9.39
CA LYS A 213 11.08 12.07 8.37
C LYS A 213 10.03 11.86 7.27
N VAL A 214 9.91 10.64 6.74
CA VAL A 214 8.95 10.32 5.67
C VAL A 214 7.52 10.50 6.15
N VAL A 215 7.24 9.99 7.33
CA VAL A 215 5.89 10.04 7.92
C VAL A 215 5.50 11.48 8.26
N MET A 216 6.44 12.25 8.85
CA MET A 216 6.22 13.65 9.22
C MET A 216 6.00 14.55 8.00
N GLU A 217 6.64 14.24 6.85
CA GLU A 217 6.50 15.04 5.64
C GLU A 217 5.30 14.65 4.76
N LEU A 218 4.86 13.39 4.81
CA LEU A 218 3.80 12.89 3.91
C LEU A 218 2.43 12.80 4.58
N CYS A 219 2.37 12.48 5.87
CA CYS A 219 1.11 12.12 6.51
C CYS A 219 0.43 13.32 7.16
N GLU A 220 -0.90 13.41 7.01
CA GLU A 220 -1.73 14.40 7.70
C GLU A 220 -2.02 13.98 9.15
N ARG A 221 -2.21 12.67 9.36
CA ARG A 221 -2.43 12.07 10.67
C ARG A 221 -1.67 10.76 10.79
N ILE A 222 -1.23 10.47 11.99
CA ILE A 222 -0.39 9.32 12.29
C ILE A 222 -0.98 8.58 13.49
N GLN A 223 -1.03 7.26 13.41
CA GLN A 223 -1.27 6.38 14.55
C GLN A 223 0.03 5.67 14.93
N THR A 224 0.33 5.64 16.22
CA THR A 224 1.46 4.89 16.77
C THR A 224 0.95 3.61 17.42
N LEU A 225 1.44 2.48 16.93
CA LEU A 225 1.09 1.15 17.41
C LEU A 225 2.21 0.60 18.31
N ASN A 226 1.83 0.01 19.45
CA ASN A 226 2.76 -0.71 20.32
C ASN A 226 2.06 -1.95 20.90
N PHE A 227 2.68 -3.12 20.81
CA PHE A 227 2.12 -4.40 21.26
C PHE A 227 0.65 -4.66 20.83
N GLY A 228 0.32 -4.31 19.59
CA GLY A 228 -1.00 -4.49 19.00
C GLY A 228 -2.05 -3.42 19.34
N GLU A 229 -1.71 -2.43 20.14
CA GLU A 229 -2.60 -1.35 20.57
C GLU A 229 -2.17 0.00 20.00
N VAL A 230 -3.12 0.88 19.67
CA VAL A 230 -2.84 2.28 19.32
C VAL A 230 -2.59 3.05 20.62
N ILE A 231 -1.35 3.51 20.81
CA ILE A 231 -0.94 4.27 22.00
C ILE A 231 -1.05 5.78 21.84
N ALA A 232 -1.05 6.27 20.60
CA ALA A 232 -1.22 7.68 20.26
C ALA A 232 -1.78 7.84 18.84
N GLU A 233 -2.58 8.89 18.63
CA GLU A 233 -3.04 9.34 17.31
C GLU A 233 -3.07 10.86 17.27
N GLY A 234 -2.49 11.46 16.20
CA GLY A 234 -2.45 12.91 16.06
C GLY A 234 -1.83 13.36 14.75
N THR A 235 -1.59 14.67 14.66
CA THR A 235 -0.78 15.28 13.61
C THR A 235 0.69 14.87 13.77
N PRO A 236 1.53 15.04 12.73
CA PRO A 236 2.97 14.80 12.85
C PRO A 236 3.61 15.48 14.05
N GLU A 237 3.27 16.75 14.31
CA GLU A 237 3.82 17.54 15.42
C GLU A 237 3.38 16.98 16.79
N GLU A 238 2.11 16.60 16.94
CA GLU A 238 1.59 15.98 18.16
C GLU A 238 2.29 14.65 18.46
N ILE A 239 2.46 13.80 17.44
CA ILE A 239 3.11 12.48 17.57
C ILE A 239 4.59 12.61 17.91
N GLN A 240 5.29 13.57 17.33
CA GLN A 240 6.71 13.79 17.60
C GLN A 240 6.98 14.16 19.07
N ASN A 241 6.02 14.84 19.71
CA ASN A 241 6.15 15.34 21.07
C ASN A 241 5.40 14.46 22.10
N ASP A 242 4.75 13.38 21.70
CA ASP A 242 4.00 12.51 22.61
C ASP A 242 4.97 11.65 23.45
N PRO A 243 4.92 11.75 24.80
CA PRO A 243 5.80 10.97 25.67
C PRO A 243 5.65 9.46 25.50
N LYS A 244 4.45 8.94 25.23
CA LYS A 244 4.20 7.50 25.02
C LYS A 244 4.87 7.01 23.74
N VAL A 245 4.92 7.85 22.70
CA VAL A 245 5.60 7.54 21.45
C VAL A 245 7.11 7.51 21.68
N ILE A 246 7.65 8.52 22.36
CA ILE A 246 9.07 8.61 22.70
C ILE A 246 9.49 7.38 23.51
N ASP A 247 8.77 7.04 24.56
CA ASP A 247 9.05 5.87 25.41
C ASP A 247 8.99 4.54 24.63
N ALA A 248 8.03 4.38 23.69
CA ALA A 248 7.91 3.18 22.89
C ALA A 248 9.10 2.93 21.96
N TYR A 249 9.79 4.00 21.55
CA TYR A 249 11.00 3.92 20.72
C TYR A 249 12.29 3.86 21.54
N LEU A 250 12.40 4.62 22.64
CA LEU A 250 13.60 4.65 23.51
C LEU A 250 13.67 3.45 24.46
N GLY A 251 12.54 2.93 24.92
CA GLY A 251 12.50 1.80 25.87
C GLY A 251 13.12 0.50 25.36
N LYS A 252 13.45 0.40 24.06
CA LYS A 252 14.18 -0.73 23.48
C LYS A 252 15.71 -0.56 23.48
N GLU A 253 16.23 0.63 23.64
CA GLU A 253 17.69 0.84 23.74
C GLU A 253 18.26 0.59 25.14
N SER A 254 17.39 0.41 26.14
CA SER A 254 17.80 0.23 27.55
C SER A 254 17.88 -1.25 27.99
N VAL A 255 17.73 -2.20 27.07
CA VAL A 255 17.81 -3.65 27.35
C VAL A 255 18.84 -4.28 26.41
N ILE A 256 20.10 -3.88 26.56
CA ILE A 256 21.29 -4.64 26.12
C ILE A 256 22.29 -4.65 27.28
#